data_25e1234562ba453437a5dd11e3aeadb1
#
_entry.id   25e1234562ba453437a5dd11e3aeadb1
#
_cell.length_a   1.000
_cell.length_b   1.000
_cell.length_c   1.000
_cell.angle_alpha   90.00
_cell.angle_beta   90.00
_cell.angle_gamma   90.00
#
_symmetry.space_group_name_H-M   'P 1'
#
loop_
_entity.id
_entity.type
_entity.pdbx_description
1 polymer ?
#
loop_
_entity_poly.entity_id
_entity_poly.type
_entity_poly.pdbx_seq_one_letter_code
_entity_poly.pdbx_strand_id
1 'polypeptide(L)'
;MREEAQWVWDGLDALLARHGYRREGEYYRAEQPNEDTVVLFCHFGVTCVLLSHLLGISPMVLWHGVCSLPTSVTILNTEERREGIASFRMTAFGDTSHLYAVGREPSFSGRFCETYDNWVQRHD
;
A
#
# COMPACT_ATOMS: atom_id res chain seq x y z
N MET A 1 12.64 -8.47 -11.47
CA MET A 1 12.18 -7.51 -10.43
C MET A 1 11.60 -6.21 -11.01
N ARG A 2 12.33 -5.54 -11.91
CA ARG A 2 11.83 -4.29 -12.53
C ARG A 2 10.61 -4.51 -13.42
N GLU A 3 10.59 -5.58 -14.21
CA GLU A 3 9.48 -5.94 -15.09
C GLU A 3 8.23 -6.35 -14.33
N GLU A 4 8.39 -7.08 -13.23
CA GLU A 4 7.28 -7.50 -12.37
C GLU A 4 6.63 -6.31 -11.65
N ALA A 5 7.44 -5.37 -11.16
CA ALA A 5 6.94 -4.14 -10.55
C ALA A 5 6.16 -3.31 -11.59
N GLN A 6 6.69 -3.19 -12.80
CA GLN A 6 6.02 -2.44 -13.87
C GLN A 6 4.66 -3.07 -14.21
N TRP A 7 4.58 -4.38 -14.27
CA TRP A 7 3.33 -5.08 -14.52
C TRP A 7 2.28 -4.79 -13.42
N VAL A 8 2.70 -4.77 -12.16
CA VAL A 8 1.81 -4.43 -11.03
C VAL A 8 1.36 -2.97 -11.12
N TRP A 9 2.28 -2.05 -11.42
CA TRP A 9 1.95 -0.63 -11.58
C TRP A 9 0.99 -0.39 -12.73
N ASP A 10 1.19 -1.04 -13.87
CA ASP A 10 0.30 -0.94 -15.03
C ASP A 10 -1.10 -1.45 -14.70
N GLY A 11 -1.19 -2.55 -13.95
CA GLY A 11 -2.46 -3.10 -13.48
C GLY A 11 -3.19 -2.16 -12.52
N LEU A 12 -2.47 -1.53 -11.60
CA LEU A 12 -3.03 -0.54 -10.69
C LEU A 12 -3.53 0.69 -11.46
N ASP A 13 -2.73 1.20 -12.39
CA ASP A 13 -3.10 2.37 -13.19
C ASP A 13 -4.34 2.07 -14.06
N ALA A 14 -4.45 0.87 -14.61
CA ALA A 14 -5.63 0.44 -15.35
C ALA A 14 -6.88 0.38 -14.45
N LEU A 15 -6.73 -0.11 -13.23
CA LEU A 15 -7.81 -0.12 -12.24
C LEU A 15 -8.27 1.29 -11.89
N LEU A 16 -7.33 2.18 -11.58
CA LEU A 16 -7.64 3.58 -11.23
C LEU A 16 -8.25 4.34 -12.40
N ALA A 17 -7.82 4.06 -13.63
CA ALA A 17 -8.41 4.65 -14.83
C ALA A 17 -9.90 4.30 -14.97
N ARG A 18 -10.29 3.06 -14.64
CA ARG A 18 -11.70 2.65 -14.61
C ARG A 18 -12.52 3.41 -13.56
N HIS A 19 -11.86 3.92 -12.52
CA HIS A 19 -12.48 4.74 -11.47
C HIS A 19 -12.27 6.25 -11.66
N GLY A 20 -11.90 6.67 -12.87
CA GLY A 20 -11.84 8.09 -13.22
C GLY A 20 -10.49 8.77 -12.96
N TYR A 21 -9.45 8.03 -12.63
CA TYR A 21 -8.12 8.57 -12.34
C TYR A 21 -7.07 7.98 -13.29
N ARG A 22 -6.57 8.80 -14.21
CA ARG A 22 -5.59 8.37 -15.22
C ARG A 22 -4.19 8.86 -14.86
N ARG A 23 -3.21 7.97 -14.88
CA ARG A 23 -1.81 8.30 -14.58
C ARG A 23 -1.24 9.29 -15.60
N GLU A 24 -0.64 10.38 -15.10
CA GLU A 24 0.14 11.33 -15.87
C GLU A 24 1.46 11.62 -15.15
N GLY A 25 2.56 11.02 -15.63
CA GLY A 25 3.85 11.19 -14.96
C GLY A 25 3.81 10.65 -13.52
N GLU A 26 3.97 11.54 -12.54
CA GLU A 26 4.00 11.19 -11.11
C GLU A 26 2.67 11.48 -10.38
N TYR A 27 1.64 11.93 -11.10
CA TYR A 27 0.33 12.22 -10.53
C TYR A 27 -0.78 11.58 -11.37
N TYR A 28 -2.00 11.77 -10.95
CA TYR A 28 -3.18 11.28 -11.67
C TYR A 28 -4.05 12.42 -12.13
N ARG A 29 -4.60 12.28 -13.34
CA ARG A 29 -5.63 13.17 -13.84
C ARG A 29 -6.98 12.69 -13.29
N ALA A 30 -7.65 13.54 -12.51
CA ALA A 30 -9.00 13.27 -12.05
C ALA A 30 -9.99 13.61 -13.16
N GLU A 31 -10.21 12.67 -14.08
CA GLU A 31 -11.14 12.82 -15.20
C GLU A 31 -12.59 12.76 -14.74
N GLN A 32 -12.87 11.92 -13.74
CA GLN A 32 -14.18 11.75 -13.13
C GLN A 32 -14.03 11.66 -11.61
N PRO A 33 -13.82 12.77 -10.90
CA PRO A 33 -13.74 12.78 -9.46
C PRO A 33 -14.98 12.12 -8.83
N ASN A 34 -14.78 11.27 -7.84
CA ASN A 34 -15.84 10.50 -7.22
C ASN A 34 -15.43 10.07 -5.80
N GLU A 35 -16.34 9.45 -5.08
CA GLU A 35 -16.12 8.94 -3.71
C GLU A 35 -16.06 7.40 -3.68
N ASP A 36 -15.68 6.77 -4.78
CA ASP A 36 -15.56 5.31 -4.84
C ASP A 36 -14.53 4.80 -3.84
N THR A 37 -14.84 3.66 -3.25
CA THR A 37 -13.92 2.92 -2.40
C THR A 37 -13.46 1.66 -3.14
N VAL A 38 -12.15 1.53 -3.32
CA VAL A 38 -11.54 0.34 -3.91
C VAL A 38 -10.84 -0.44 -2.82
N VAL A 39 -11.15 -1.71 -2.69
CA VAL A 39 -10.53 -2.60 -1.69
C VAL A 39 -9.69 -3.65 -2.40
N LEU A 40 -8.42 -3.76 -2.01
CA LEU A 40 -7.49 -4.75 -2.53
C LEU A 40 -7.07 -5.70 -1.41
N PHE A 41 -7.26 -6.99 -1.63
CA PHE A 41 -6.73 -8.03 -0.75
C PHE A 41 -5.41 -8.52 -1.34
N CYS A 42 -4.32 -8.28 -0.65
CA CYS A 42 -2.99 -8.62 -1.15
C CYS A 42 -2.02 -8.94 -0.01
N HIS A 43 -0.76 -9.17 -0.35
CA HIS A 43 0.32 -9.48 0.57
C HIS A 43 1.28 -8.31 0.71
N PHE A 44 2.15 -8.36 1.71
CA PHE A 44 3.09 -7.27 2.04
C PHE A 44 3.96 -6.83 0.86
N GLY A 45 4.53 -7.78 0.12
CA GLY A 45 5.38 -7.46 -1.03
C GLY A 45 4.66 -6.67 -2.10
N VAL A 46 3.46 -7.10 -2.49
CA VAL A 46 2.62 -6.38 -3.45
C VAL A 46 2.22 -5.02 -2.90
N THR A 47 1.88 -4.94 -1.61
CA THR A 47 1.58 -3.67 -0.95
C THR A 47 2.72 -2.67 -1.09
N CYS A 48 3.97 -3.09 -0.86
CA CYS A 48 5.14 -2.23 -1.04
C CYS A 48 5.27 -1.73 -2.49
N VAL A 49 5.02 -2.58 -3.47
CA VAL A 49 5.07 -2.21 -4.90
C VAL A 49 3.98 -1.21 -5.25
N LEU A 50 2.75 -1.42 -4.78
CA LEU A 50 1.63 -0.49 -5.00
C LEU A 50 1.90 0.87 -4.34
N LEU A 51 2.32 0.89 -3.09
CA LEU A 51 2.63 2.12 -2.36
C LEU A 51 3.78 2.88 -3.00
N SER A 52 4.80 2.18 -3.49
CA SER A 52 5.94 2.80 -4.17
C SER A 52 5.49 3.64 -5.37
N HIS A 53 4.54 3.13 -6.13
CA HIS A 53 3.99 3.80 -7.30
C HIS A 53 3.13 5.02 -6.94
N LEU A 54 2.27 4.86 -5.94
CA LEU A 54 1.36 5.92 -5.52
C LEU A 54 2.06 7.06 -4.77
N LEU A 55 3.10 6.74 -4.00
CA LEU A 55 3.78 7.71 -3.12
C LEU A 55 5.14 8.19 -3.66
N GLY A 56 5.64 7.59 -4.75
CA GLY A 56 6.94 7.96 -5.31
C GLY A 56 8.12 7.54 -4.43
N ILE A 57 8.00 6.41 -3.72
CA ILE A 57 9.03 5.87 -2.84
C ILE A 57 9.57 4.56 -3.44
N SER A 58 10.87 4.29 -3.29
CA SER A 58 11.43 3.02 -3.73
C SER A 58 10.75 1.84 -3.02
N PRO A 59 10.31 0.79 -3.76
CA PRO A 59 9.74 -0.39 -3.15
C PRO A 59 10.70 -1.10 -2.20
N MET A 60 12.01 -1.00 -2.44
CA MET A 60 13.02 -1.60 -1.56
C MET A 60 13.14 -0.86 -0.23
N VAL A 61 12.96 0.46 -0.24
CA VAL A 61 12.90 1.26 0.99
C VAL A 61 11.72 0.83 1.85
N LEU A 62 10.56 0.64 1.23
CA LEU A 62 9.37 0.15 1.94
C LEU A 62 9.56 -1.27 2.44
N TRP A 63 10.10 -2.15 1.59
CA TRP A 63 10.32 -3.56 1.94
C TRP A 63 11.17 -3.75 3.19
N HIS A 64 12.21 -2.94 3.34
CA HIS A 64 13.14 -3.02 4.47
C HIS A 64 12.83 -2.05 5.62
N GLY A 65 12.01 -1.06 5.38
CA GLY A 65 11.78 0.03 6.33
C GLY A 65 10.48 -0.09 7.13
N VAL A 66 9.54 -0.90 6.68
CA VAL A 66 8.23 -1.06 7.33
C VAL A 66 7.83 -2.53 7.35
N CYS A 67 6.87 -2.86 8.19
CA CYS A 67 6.19 -4.15 8.14
C CYS A 67 4.69 -3.95 8.33
N SER A 68 3.89 -4.85 7.76
CA SER A 68 2.46 -4.89 8.00
C SER A 68 2.08 -6.30 8.47
N LEU A 69 1.35 -6.36 9.56
CA LEU A 69 0.94 -7.63 10.15
C LEU A 69 -0.23 -8.23 9.35
N PRO A 70 -0.40 -9.55 9.39
CA PRO A 70 -1.54 -10.20 8.74
C PRO A 70 -2.87 -9.55 9.13
N THR A 71 -3.78 -9.41 8.19
CA THR A 71 -5.09 -8.75 8.30
C THR A 71 -5.05 -7.25 8.56
N SER A 72 -3.88 -6.62 8.63
CA SER A 72 -3.78 -5.18 8.78
C SER A 72 -4.37 -4.44 7.57
N VAL A 73 -4.79 -3.21 7.81
CA VAL A 73 -5.42 -2.35 6.80
C VAL A 73 -4.55 -1.13 6.54
N THR A 74 -4.26 -0.87 5.27
CA THR A 74 -3.57 0.33 4.82
C THR A 74 -4.55 1.15 3.98
N ILE A 75 -4.65 2.45 4.28
CA ILE A 75 -5.63 3.35 3.67
C ILE A 75 -4.90 4.48 2.95
N LEU A 76 -5.26 4.68 1.68
CA LEU A 76 -4.84 5.84 0.91
C LEU A 76 -6.09 6.58 0.42
N ASN A 77 -6.01 7.90 0.43
CA ASN A 77 -7.07 8.74 -0.09
C ASN A 77 -6.52 9.60 -1.23
N THR A 78 -7.35 9.86 -2.21
CA THR A 78 -7.04 10.86 -3.24
C THR A 78 -7.15 12.26 -2.67
N GLU A 79 -6.22 13.12 -3.06
CA GLU A 79 -6.20 14.52 -2.69
C GLU A 79 -6.08 15.35 -3.97
N GLU A 80 -7.02 16.24 -4.19
CA GLU A 80 -7.07 17.10 -5.37
C GLU A 80 -6.95 18.57 -4.94
N ARG A 81 -5.70 19.06 -4.81
CA ARG A 81 -5.43 20.46 -4.43
C ARG A 81 -5.56 21.44 -5.59
N ARG A 82 -5.43 20.92 -6.81
CA ARG A 82 -5.69 21.67 -8.05
C ARG A 82 -6.72 20.88 -8.83
N GLU A 83 -7.64 21.59 -9.45
CA GLU A 83 -8.66 20.96 -10.27
C GLU A 83 -8.05 20.01 -11.30
N GLY A 84 -8.50 18.78 -11.30
CA GLY A 84 -8.07 17.73 -12.21
C GLY A 84 -6.73 17.07 -11.89
N ILE A 85 -6.01 17.52 -10.88
CA ILE A 85 -4.71 16.95 -10.49
C ILE A 85 -4.81 16.27 -9.13
N ALA A 86 -4.78 14.95 -9.15
CA ALA A 86 -4.90 14.13 -7.95
C ALA A 86 -3.58 13.46 -7.57
N SER A 87 -3.32 13.40 -6.29
CA SER A 87 -2.26 12.58 -5.69
C SER A 87 -2.84 11.71 -4.60
N PHE A 88 -2.07 10.74 -4.13
CA PHE A 88 -2.49 9.86 -3.05
C PHE A 88 -1.79 10.23 -1.75
N ARG A 89 -2.56 10.24 -0.67
CA ARG A 89 -2.05 10.41 0.68
C ARG A 89 -2.38 9.16 1.49
N MET A 90 -1.36 8.57 2.08
CA MET A 90 -1.55 7.43 3.00
C MET A 90 -1.98 7.96 4.36
N THR A 91 -3.18 7.61 4.78
CA THR A 91 -3.76 8.06 6.05
C THR A 91 -3.64 7.03 7.16
N ALA A 92 -3.42 5.76 6.81
CA ALA A 92 -3.12 4.70 7.76
C ALA A 92 -2.25 3.64 7.08
N PHE A 93 -1.30 3.09 7.83
CA PHE A 93 -0.46 1.98 7.38
C PHE A 93 -0.47 0.87 8.43
N GLY A 94 -0.80 -0.35 8.01
CA GLY A 94 -0.74 -1.52 8.88
C GLY A 94 -1.65 -1.44 10.09
N ASP A 95 -2.78 -0.78 10.00
CA ASP A 95 -3.74 -0.64 11.09
C ASP A 95 -4.35 -1.99 11.47
N THR A 96 -4.28 -2.34 12.74
CA THR A 96 -4.82 -3.56 13.34
C THR A 96 -5.90 -3.27 14.39
N SER A 97 -6.46 -2.07 14.41
CA SER A 97 -7.45 -1.64 15.40
C SER A 97 -8.69 -2.52 15.44
N HIS A 98 -9.08 -3.10 14.31
CA HIS A 98 -10.21 -4.03 14.22
C HIS A 98 -9.98 -5.32 15.03
N LEU A 99 -8.72 -5.76 15.19
CA LEU A 99 -8.39 -6.91 16.03
C LEU A 99 -8.53 -6.56 17.51
N TYR A 100 -8.04 -5.41 17.92
CA TYR A 100 -8.17 -4.95 19.30
C TYR A 100 -9.62 -4.70 19.70
N ALA A 101 -10.44 -4.22 18.76
CA ALA A 101 -11.86 -4.00 18.98
C ALA A 101 -12.63 -5.27 19.36
N VAL A 102 -12.16 -6.44 18.89
CA VAL A 102 -12.74 -7.76 19.23
C VAL A 102 -11.90 -8.55 20.23
N GLY A 103 -10.95 -7.90 20.89
CA GLY A 103 -10.12 -8.52 21.93
C GLY A 103 -9.08 -9.53 21.41
N ARG A 104 -8.64 -9.37 20.15
CA ARG A 104 -7.62 -10.24 19.54
C ARG A 104 -6.31 -9.51 19.35
N GLU A 105 -5.21 -10.23 19.52
CA GLU A 105 -3.89 -9.74 19.19
C GLU A 105 -3.56 -10.03 17.72
N PRO A 106 -2.75 -9.17 17.07
CA PRO A 106 -2.23 -9.45 15.74
C PRO A 106 -1.37 -10.71 15.73
N SER A 107 -1.34 -11.42 14.61
CA SER A 107 -0.42 -12.55 14.43
C SER A 107 1.03 -12.12 14.64
N PHE A 108 1.82 -13.00 15.18
CA PHE A 108 3.25 -12.79 15.39
C PHE A 108 4.05 -12.88 14.08
N SER A 109 3.50 -13.50 13.06
CA SER A 109 4.13 -13.67 11.74
C SER A 109 4.34 -12.34 11.00
N GLY A 110 5.37 -12.27 10.16
CA GLY A 110 5.59 -11.13 9.25
C GLY A 110 6.15 -9.88 9.92
N ARG A 111 6.67 -9.97 11.12
CA ARG A 111 7.24 -8.81 11.83
C ARG A 111 8.65 -8.45 11.37
N PHE A 112 9.38 -9.40 10.82
CA PHE A 112 10.73 -9.24 10.28
C PHE A 112 11.77 -8.62 11.24
N CYS A 113 11.46 -8.54 12.52
CA CYS A 113 12.34 -7.93 13.53
C CYS A 113 13.29 -8.97 14.12
N GLU A 114 14.20 -9.45 13.29
CA GLU A 114 15.14 -10.51 13.65
C GLU A 114 16.41 -9.95 14.26
N THR A 115 16.95 -10.67 15.24
CA THR A 115 18.29 -10.41 15.77
C THR A 115 19.27 -11.40 15.18
N TYR A 116 20.51 -10.97 15.01
CA TYR A 116 21.58 -11.75 14.36
C TYR A 116 21.81 -13.12 15.01
N ASP A 117 21.76 -13.20 16.31
CA ASP A 117 22.12 -14.38 17.12
C ASP A 117 20.93 -15.11 17.73
N ASN A 118 19.70 -14.71 17.41
CA ASN A 118 18.49 -15.28 18.00
C ASN A 118 17.60 -15.94 16.94
N TRP A 119 17.68 -17.26 16.88
CA TRP A 119 16.88 -18.06 15.94
C TRP A 119 15.49 -18.42 16.46
N VAL A 120 15.20 -18.16 17.73
CA VAL A 120 13.93 -18.53 18.39
C VAL A 120 12.86 -17.47 18.17
N GLN A 121 13.27 -16.22 17.93
CA GLN A 121 12.36 -15.08 17.77
C GLN A 121 12.25 -14.60 16.32
N ARG A 122 12.45 -15.49 15.37
CA ARG A 122 12.21 -15.16 13.96
C ARG A 122 10.71 -15.08 13.67
N HIS A 123 10.32 -14.12 12.86
CA HIS A 123 8.91 -13.78 12.56
C HIS A 123 8.59 -13.79 11.06
N ASP A 124 9.47 -14.31 10.28
CA ASP A 124 9.35 -14.44 8.82
C ASP A 124 8.49 -15.63 8.35
#